data_a7a8ad63d2e6f1cc03c5d84b324ae43f
#
_entry.id   a7a8ad63d2e6f1cc03c5d84b324ae43f
#
_cell.length_a   1.000
_cell.length_b   1.000
_cell.length_c   1.000
_cell.angle_alpha   90.00
_cell.angle_beta   90.00
_cell.angle_gamma   90.00
#
_symmetry.space_group_name_H-M   'P 1'
#
loop_
_entity.id
_entity.type
_entity.pdbx_description
1 polymer ?
#
loop_
_entity_poly.entity_id
_entity_poly.type
_entity_poly.pdbx_seq_one_letter_code
_entity_poly.pdbx_strand_id
1 'polypeptide(L)'
;MIRNFIRNAVPDENVKNVYIPDIYGKEKRKDAPSAEGKLGVLVVGLGAVTTTFMTGVLMARKGLAKPVGAVTQYDKIRVGRGAEKKYLKYDEIVSMASLNDIEFGAWDVYPADAYRSAMYCEVLKEKDINPVKDELEKIVPMKAAFDKNFAKRLDGDNVKDCRTRWEMVEALREDIRRFKAENNCARIVVAWAASTEIYVP
;
A
#
# COMPACT_ATOMS: atom_id res chain seq x y z
N MET A 1 14.46 -23.12 -9.49
CA MET A 1 13.67 -22.71 -8.31
C MET A 1 12.23 -22.37 -8.67
N ILE A 2 11.97 -21.48 -9.63
CA ILE A 2 10.61 -21.16 -10.15
C ILE A 2 9.85 -22.39 -10.68
N ARG A 3 10.55 -23.40 -11.25
CA ARG A 3 9.94 -24.62 -11.80
C ARG A 3 9.22 -25.50 -10.75
N ASN A 4 9.66 -25.48 -9.50
CA ASN A 4 9.03 -26.26 -8.43
C ASN A 4 7.83 -25.52 -7.80
N PHE A 5 7.83 -24.20 -7.85
CA PHE A 5 6.73 -23.36 -7.41
C PHE A 5 5.45 -23.65 -8.23
N ILE A 6 5.60 -23.68 -9.56
CA ILE A 6 4.45 -23.87 -10.46
C ILE A 6 3.92 -25.31 -10.43
N ARG A 7 4.76 -26.29 -10.06
CA ARG A 7 4.37 -27.72 -10.08
C ARG A 7 3.35 -28.07 -9.00
N ASN A 8 3.33 -27.32 -7.89
CA ASN A 8 2.46 -27.55 -6.74
C ASN A 8 1.30 -26.54 -6.64
N ALA A 9 1.21 -25.61 -7.59
CA ALA A 9 0.21 -24.53 -7.57
C ALA A 9 -0.97 -24.81 -8.53
N VAL A 10 -1.30 -26.06 -8.80
CA VAL A 10 -2.54 -26.42 -9.52
C VAL A 10 -3.64 -26.50 -8.47
N PRO A 11 -4.57 -25.55 -8.40
CA PRO A 11 -5.68 -25.66 -7.48
C PRO A 11 -6.58 -26.80 -7.93
N ASP A 12 -6.96 -27.68 -7.01
CA ASP A 12 -8.22 -28.38 -7.09
C ASP A 12 -9.32 -27.31 -7.19
N GLU A 13 -10.33 -27.50 -8.02
CA GLU A 13 -11.32 -26.48 -8.39
C GLU A 13 -12.08 -25.86 -7.19
N ASN A 14 -11.88 -26.39 -5.99
CA ASN A 14 -12.48 -25.96 -4.73
C ASN A 14 -11.51 -25.34 -3.71
N VAL A 15 -10.23 -25.19 -4.01
CA VAL A 15 -9.24 -24.70 -3.04
C VAL A 15 -8.70 -23.33 -3.45
N LYS A 16 -9.15 -22.29 -2.76
CA LYS A 16 -8.62 -20.92 -2.87
C LYS A 16 -7.23 -20.74 -2.22
N ASN A 17 -6.53 -21.82 -1.91
CA ASN A 17 -5.27 -21.79 -1.15
C ASN A 17 -4.10 -22.11 -2.06
N VAL A 18 -3.24 -21.10 -2.27
CA VAL A 18 -1.97 -21.29 -2.98
C VAL A 18 -0.90 -21.79 -2.02
N TYR A 19 -0.31 -22.93 -2.33
CA TYR A 19 0.89 -23.37 -1.65
C TYR A 19 2.07 -22.51 -2.09
N ILE A 20 2.54 -21.67 -1.19
CA ILE A 20 3.83 -20.98 -1.32
C ILE A 20 4.86 -21.87 -0.64
N PRO A 21 5.80 -22.50 -1.39
CA PRO A 21 6.81 -23.32 -0.77
C PRO A 21 7.61 -22.48 0.22
N ASP A 22 7.76 -22.99 1.43
CA ASP A 22 8.62 -22.38 2.42
C ASP A 22 10.08 -22.46 1.92
N ILE A 23 10.65 -21.32 1.62
CA ILE A 23 12.06 -21.20 1.23
C ILE A 23 13.01 -21.18 2.43
N TYR A 24 12.48 -21.12 3.66
CA TYR A 24 13.25 -21.00 4.91
C TYR A 24 13.00 -22.11 5.94
N GLY A 25 12.12 -23.06 5.69
CA GLY A 25 11.85 -24.16 6.64
C GLY A 25 10.65 -25.02 6.26
N LYS A 26 10.46 -26.11 7.01
CA LYS A 26 9.46 -27.14 6.72
C LYS A 26 8.06 -26.88 7.34
N GLU A 27 7.80 -25.72 7.88
CA GLU A 27 6.52 -25.41 8.49
C GLU A 27 5.46 -25.09 7.43
N LYS A 28 4.37 -25.84 7.45
CA LYS A 28 3.17 -25.49 6.66
C LYS A 28 2.67 -24.12 7.11
N ARG A 29 2.68 -23.14 6.23
CA ARG A 29 2.00 -21.87 6.48
C ARG A 29 0.52 -22.16 6.69
N LYS A 30 -0.05 -21.58 7.73
CA LYS A 30 -1.50 -21.51 7.89
C LYS A 30 -2.09 -20.83 6.66
N ASP A 31 -3.27 -21.27 6.26
CA ASP A 31 -4.00 -20.67 5.14
C ASP A 31 -3.95 -19.14 5.22
N ALA A 32 -3.60 -18.51 4.11
CA ALA A 32 -3.60 -17.06 4.07
C ALA A 32 -5.03 -16.56 4.33
N PRO A 33 -5.23 -15.60 5.22
CA PRO A 33 -6.56 -15.06 5.48
C PRO A 33 -7.15 -14.50 4.17
N SER A 34 -8.47 -14.66 4.02
CA SER A 34 -9.19 -14.11 2.88
C SER A 34 -8.87 -12.63 2.68
N ALA A 35 -8.75 -12.20 1.42
CA ALA A 35 -8.60 -10.80 1.05
C ALA A 35 -9.94 -10.04 1.02
N GLU A 36 -11.00 -10.62 1.57
CA GLU A 36 -12.32 -9.99 1.63
C GLU A 36 -12.33 -8.72 2.48
N GLY A 37 -13.19 -7.78 2.08
CA GLY A 37 -13.34 -6.49 2.74
C GLY A 37 -12.25 -5.48 2.35
N LYS A 38 -12.45 -4.25 2.78
CA LYS A 38 -11.55 -3.13 2.47
C LYS A 38 -10.17 -3.29 3.10
N LEU A 39 -9.16 -2.90 2.35
CA LEU A 39 -7.77 -2.80 2.80
C LEU A 39 -7.42 -1.34 3.05
N GLY A 40 -7.14 -0.98 4.30
CA GLY A 40 -6.54 0.32 4.61
C GLY A 40 -5.05 0.29 4.36
N VAL A 41 -4.55 1.23 3.57
CA VAL A 41 -3.13 1.45 3.33
C VAL A 41 -2.74 2.78 3.95
N LEU A 42 -2.07 2.71 5.08
CA LEU A 42 -1.55 3.86 5.80
C LEU A 42 -0.08 4.05 5.45
N VAL A 43 0.30 5.24 5.01
CA VAL A 43 1.66 5.51 4.57
C VAL A 43 2.32 6.53 5.47
N VAL A 44 3.56 6.25 5.88
CA VAL A 44 4.40 7.20 6.59
C VAL A 44 5.15 8.05 5.57
N GLY A 45 4.81 9.33 5.50
CA GLY A 45 5.30 10.28 4.52
C GLY A 45 4.39 10.43 3.28
N LEU A 46 3.82 11.60 3.11
CA LEU A 46 2.93 11.95 1.99
C LEU A 46 3.69 12.74 0.90
N GLY A 47 4.91 12.30 0.61
CA GLY A 47 5.78 12.91 -0.41
C GLY A 47 5.61 12.31 -1.80
N ALA A 48 6.62 12.50 -2.65
CA ALA A 48 6.63 12.13 -4.06
C ALA A 48 6.27 10.66 -4.34
N VAL A 49 6.85 9.72 -3.61
CA VAL A 49 6.59 8.27 -3.80
C VAL A 49 5.14 7.94 -3.48
N THR A 50 4.66 8.39 -2.33
CA THR A 50 3.31 8.12 -1.85
C THR A 50 2.24 8.71 -2.76
N THR A 51 2.38 9.98 -3.12
CA THR A 51 1.42 10.67 -4.00
C THR A 51 1.40 10.07 -5.40
N THR A 52 2.55 9.68 -5.95
CA THR A 52 2.64 8.96 -7.24
C THR A 52 1.92 7.62 -7.17
N PHE A 53 2.14 6.85 -6.11
CA PHE A 53 1.48 5.56 -5.91
C PHE A 53 -0.04 5.73 -5.77
N MET A 54 -0.51 6.63 -4.91
CA MET A 54 -1.95 6.89 -4.72
C MET A 54 -2.62 7.35 -6.00
N THR A 55 -2.03 8.32 -6.70
CA THR A 55 -2.52 8.81 -8.00
C THR A 55 -2.64 7.66 -9.01
N GLY A 56 -1.62 6.80 -9.11
CA GLY A 56 -1.62 5.65 -10.01
C GLY A 56 -2.76 4.67 -9.73
N VAL A 57 -3.03 4.35 -8.47
CA VAL A 57 -4.15 3.48 -8.07
C VAL A 57 -5.50 4.14 -8.39
N LEU A 58 -5.68 5.41 -8.06
CA LEU A 58 -6.91 6.15 -8.32
C LEU A 58 -7.19 6.28 -9.83
N MET A 59 -6.16 6.55 -10.62
CA MET A 59 -6.27 6.56 -12.08
C MET A 59 -6.64 5.19 -12.64
N ALA A 60 -6.08 4.10 -12.10
CA ALA A 60 -6.42 2.74 -12.50
C ALA A 60 -7.87 2.39 -12.15
N ARG A 61 -8.39 2.82 -10.99
CA ARG A 61 -9.80 2.66 -10.60
C ARG A 61 -10.76 3.32 -11.60
N LYS A 62 -10.40 4.49 -12.10
CA LYS A 62 -11.19 5.23 -13.10
C LYS A 62 -11.00 4.69 -14.54
N GLY A 63 -10.15 3.68 -14.74
CA GLY A 63 -9.81 3.16 -16.07
C GLY A 63 -8.99 4.12 -16.94
N LEU A 64 -8.44 5.17 -16.34
CA LEU A 64 -7.64 6.20 -17.02
C LEU A 64 -6.17 5.81 -17.18
N ALA A 65 -5.70 4.86 -16.39
CA ALA A 65 -4.36 4.31 -16.47
C ALA A 65 -4.38 2.78 -16.27
N LYS A 66 -3.36 2.11 -16.80
CA LYS A 66 -3.14 0.68 -16.54
C LYS A 66 -2.07 0.52 -15.45
N PRO A 67 -2.23 -0.42 -14.51
CA PRO A 67 -1.27 -0.64 -13.44
C PRO A 67 -0.03 -1.42 -13.93
N VAL A 68 0.65 -0.94 -14.95
CA VAL A 68 1.75 -1.64 -15.64
C VAL A 68 2.96 -1.91 -14.75
N GLY A 69 3.14 -1.13 -13.68
CA GLY A 69 4.20 -1.35 -12.69
C GLY A 69 3.90 -2.48 -11.71
N ALA A 70 2.64 -2.93 -11.64
CA ALA A 70 2.20 -3.98 -10.73
C ALA A 70 1.93 -5.28 -11.52
N VAL A 71 2.91 -6.13 -11.63
CA VAL A 71 2.81 -7.43 -12.36
C VAL A 71 1.59 -8.22 -11.94
N THR A 72 1.26 -8.22 -10.64
CA THR A 72 0.10 -8.91 -10.08
C THR A 72 -1.25 -8.35 -10.54
N GLN A 73 -1.29 -7.13 -11.03
CA GLN A 73 -2.51 -6.46 -11.51
C GLN A 73 -2.64 -6.44 -13.03
N TYR A 74 -1.53 -6.56 -13.73
CA TYR A 74 -1.48 -6.36 -15.18
C TYR A 74 -1.30 -7.65 -15.97
N ASP A 75 -0.49 -8.59 -15.48
CA ASP A 75 -0.03 -9.76 -16.22
C ASP A 75 -0.69 -11.07 -15.74
N LYS A 76 -0.44 -12.13 -16.51
CA LYS A 76 -0.92 -13.47 -16.23
C LYS A 76 0.25 -14.41 -16.00
N ILE A 77 0.07 -15.32 -15.06
CA ILE A 77 1.02 -16.39 -14.81
C ILE A 77 0.66 -17.63 -15.64
N ARG A 78 1.66 -18.23 -16.24
CA ARG A 78 1.49 -19.51 -16.95
C ARG A 78 1.56 -20.66 -15.96
N VAL A 79 0.49 -21.44 -15.89
CA VAL A 79 0.37 -22.66 -15.08
C VAL A 79 0.25 -23.87 -16.03
N GLY A 80 0.85 -25.01 -15.64
CA GLY A 80 0.81 -26.26 -16.39
C GLY A 80 1.88 -26.39 -17.48
N ARG A 81 1.91 -27.56 -18.14
CA ARG A 81 2.88 -27.93 -19.18
C ARG A 81 2.17 -28.51 -20.40
N GLY A 82 2.85 -28.46 -21.55
CA GLY A 82 2.32 -29.05 -22.79
C GLY A 82 0.95 -28.54 -23.18
N ALA A 83 0.00 -29.43 -23.42
CA ALA A 83 -1.39 -29.13 -23.78
C ALA A 83 -2.22 -28.56 -22.61
N GLU A 84 -1.77 -28.77 -21.36
CA GLU A 84 -2.46 -28.29 -20.15
C GLU A 84 -2.09 -26.86 -19.77
N LYS A 85 -1.37 -26.13 -20.62
CA LYS A 85 -1.00 -24.74 -20.37
C LYS A 85 -2.25 -23.86 -20.20
N LYS A 86 -2.33 -23.18 -19.05
CA LYS A 86 -3.32 -22.14 -18.78
C LYS A 86 -2.61 -20.84 -18.43
N TYR A 87 -3.23 -19.72 -18.73
CA TYR A 87 -2.78 -18.38 -18.33
C TYR A 87 -3.82 -17.80 -17.39
N LEU A 88 -3.47 -17.74 -16.11
CA LEU A 88 -4.35 -17.26 -15.03
C LEU A 88 -3.89 -15.89 -14.57
N LYS A 89 -4.81 -15.05 -14.13
CA LYS A 89 -4.48 -13.84 -13.39
C LYS A 89 -3.98 -14.21 -12.01
N TYR A 90 -3.24 -13.31 -11.38
CA TYR A 90 -2.73 -13.56 -10.03
C TYR A 90 -3.84 -13.66 -8.99
N ASP A 91 -4.91 -12.89 -9.14
CA ASP A 91 -6.10 -12.91 -8.26
C ASP A 91 -6.93 -14.20 -8.39
N GLU A 92 -6.78 -14.94 -9.50
CA GLU A 92 -7.36 -16.28 -9.67
C GLU A 92 -6.60 -17.35 -8.87
N ILE A 93 -5.34 -17.06 -8.47
CA ILE A 93 -4.44 -18.01 -7.78
C ILE A 93 -4.28 -17.65 -6.32
N VAL A 94 -4.14 -16.35 -6.02
CA VAL A 94 -3.91 -15.83 -4.66
C VAL A 94 -5.00 -14.81 -4.34
N SER A 95 -5.61 -14.95 -3.16
CA SER A 95 -6.57 -13.95 -2.68
C SER A 95 -5.86 -12.61 -2.47
N MET A 96 -6.24 -11.60 -3.23
CA MET A 96 -5.68 -10.25 -3.18
C MET A 96 -6.79 -9.21 -3.01
N ALA A 97 -6.48 -8.10 -2.35
CA ALA A 97 -7.39 -6.97 -2.29
C ALA A 97 -7.56 -6.35 -3.69
N SER A 98 -8.79 -6.06 -4.06
CA SER A 98 -9.08 -5.28 -5.27
C SER A 98 -8.54 -3.85 -5.10
N LEU A 99 -8.07 -3.24 -6.20
CA LEU A 99 -7.70 -1.82 -6.18
C LEU A 99 -8.88 -0.94 -5.75
N ASN A 100 -10.12 -1.35 -6.01
CA ASN A 100 -11.33 -0.63 -5.61
C ASN A 100 -11.61 -0.68 -4.11
N ASP A 101 -11.04 -1.65 -3.40
CA ASP A 101 -11.26 -1.89 -1.98
C ASP A 101 -10.12 -1.35 -1.10
N ILE A 102 -9.24 -0.52 -1.67
CA ILE A 102 -8.16 0.13 -0.91
C ILE A 102 -8.62 1.50 -0.41
N GLU A 103 -8.46 1.76 0.87
CA GLU A 103 -8.62 3.09 1.47
C GLU A 103 -7.24 3.64 1.85
N PHE A 104 -6.98 4.88 1.50
CA PHE A 104 -5.69 5.51 1.72
C PHE A 104 -5.73 6.48 2.90
N GLY A 105 -4.66 6.44 3.70
CA GLY A 105 -4.35 7.43 4.72
C GLY A 105 -2.85 7.62 4.82
N ALA A 106 -2.43 8.68 5.48
CA ALA A 106 -1.01 8.96 5.67
C ALA A 106 -0.74 9.66 6.98
N TRP A 107 0.51 9.64 7.42
CA TRP A 107 1.06 10.58 8.40
C TRP A 107 2.12 11.41 7.71
N ASP A 108 2.09 12.72 7.94
CA ASP A 108 3.14 13.61 7.45
C ASP A 108 3.35 14.77 8.43
N VAL A 109 4.55 15.32 8.44
CA VAL A 109 4.91 16.51 9.21
C VAL A 109 4.33 17.78 8.61
N TYR A 110 3.91 17.74 7.34
CA TYR A 110 3.23 18.82 6.66
C TYR A 110 1.73 18.53 6.58
N PRO A 111 0.85 19.54 6.78
CA PRO A 111 -0.60 19.34 6.81
C PRO A 111 -1.26 19.31 5.42
N ALA A 112 -0.49 19.44 4.34
CA ALA A 112 -1.03 19.46 2.98
C ALA A 112 -1.67 18.11 2.62
N ASP A 113 -2.86 18.16 1.98
CA ASP A 113 -3.52 16.98 1.42
C ASP A 113 -2.71 16.34 0.29
N ALA A 114 -3.12 15.14 -0.14
CA ALA A 114 -2.38 14.39 -1.15
C ALA A 114 -2.36 15.10 -2.52
N TYR A 115 -3.38 15.90 -2.87
CA TYR A 115 -3.38 16.65 -4.10
C TYR A 115 -2.33 17.76 -4.08
N ARG A 116 -2.32 18.58 -3.03
CA ARG A 116 -1.32 19.64 -2.86
C ARG A 116 0.09 19.09 -2.75
N SER A 117 0.26 18.00 -2.05
CA SER A 117 1.54 17.31 -1.93
C SER A 117 2.02 16.77 -3.28
N ALA A 118 1.13 16.18 -4.10
CA ALA A 118 1.46 15.70 -5.44
C ALA A 118 1.89 16.85 -6.36
N MET A 119 1.18 17.97 -6.31
CA MET A 119 1.53 19.18 -7.08
C MET A 119 2.87 19.76 -6.64
N TYR A 120 3.12 19.83 -5.34
CA TYR A 120 4.37 20.35 -4.79
C TYR A 120 5.59 19.50 -5.15
N CYS A 121 5.43 18.17 -5.19
CA CYS A 121 6.53 17.26 -5.51
C CYS A 121 6.99 17.28 -6.96
N GLU A 122 6.18 17.82 -7.88
CA GLU A 122 6.48 17.98 -9.32
C GLU A 122 6.94 16.71 -10.05
N VAL A 123 6.63 15.50 -9.50
CA VAL A 123 6.96 14.22 -10.13
C VAL A 123 5.97 13.87 -11.23
N LEU A 124 4.68 14.05 -10.93
CA LEU A 124 3.60 13.87 -11.90
C LEU A 124 3.23 15.21 -12.54
N LYS A 125 2.79 15.14 -13.77
CA LYS A 125 2.27 16.32 -14.46
C LYS A 125 0.85 16.61 -13.98
N GLU A 126 0.48 17.87 -13.99
CA GLU A 126 -0.86 18.34 -13.61
C GLU A 126 -1.99 17.57 -14.30
N LYS A 127 -1.84 17.28 -15.59
CA LYS A 127 -2.79 16.49 -16.37
C LYS A 127 -3.00 15.06 -15.86
N ASP A 128 -2.03 14.50 -15.13
CA ASP A 128 -2.08 13.15 -14.57
C ASP A 128 -2.68 13.17 -13.15
N ILE A 129 -2.63 14.30 -12.46
CA ILE A 129 -3.14 14.48 -11.09
C ILE A 129 -4.60 14.97 -11.10
N ASN A 130 -4.93 15.93 -11.96
CA ASN A 130 -6.25 16.55 -11.99
C ASN A 130 -7.43 15.60 -12.18
N PRO A 131 -7.33 14.50 -12.96
CA PRO A 131 -8.45 13.54 -13.09
C PRO A 131 -8.87 12.85 -11.79
N VAL A 132 -8.01 12.86 -10.77
CA VAL A 132 -8.25 12.24 -9.45
C VAL A 132 -8.11 13.24 -8.30
N LYS A 133 -8.25 14.52 -8.60
CA LYS A 133 -8.12 15.61 -7.64
C LYS A 133 -9.04 15.43 -6.45
N ASP A 134 -10.33 15.22 -6.70
CA ASP A 134 -11.35 15.16 -5.65
C ASP A 134 -11.09 14.01 -4.64
N GLU A 135 -10.49 12.92 -5.10
CA GLU A 135 -10.11 11.80 -4.25
C GLU A 135 -8.83 12.12 -3.47
N LEU A 136 -7.85 12.75 -4.11
CA LEU A 136 -6.59 13.12 -3.47
C LEU A 136 -6.79 14.20 -2.40
N GLU A 137 -7.65 15.19 -2.61
CA GLU A 137 -7.97 16.23 -1.63
C GLU A 137 -8.62 15.68 -0.35
N LYS A 138 -9.27 14.51 -0.42
CA LYS A 138 -9.83 13.83 0.75
C LYS A 138 -8.79 13.14 1.62
N ILE A 139 -7.59 12.90 1.09
CA ILE A 139 -6.51 12.24 1.80
C ILE A 139 -5.69 13.31 2.52
N VAL A 140 -6.13 13.66 3.72
CA VAL A 140 -5.45 14.62 4.59
C VAL A 140 -4.57 13.84 5.57
N PRO A 141 -3.29 14.19 5.72
CA PRO A 141 -2.39 13.46 6.59
C PRO A 141 -2.72 13.67 8.07
N MET A 142 -2.68 12.59 8.82
CA MET A 142 -2.68 12.62 10.27
C MET A 142 -1.35 13.19 10.78
N LYS A 143 -1.35 13.69 12.01
CA LYS A 143 -0.15 14.20 12.68
C LYS A 143 0.93 13.13 12.78
N ALA A 144 2.13 13.42 12.30
CA ALA A 144 3.26 12.52 12.31
C ALA A 144 3.81 12.31 13.73
N ALA A 145 4.33 11.13 13.97
CA ALA A 145 5.25 10.90 15.09
C ALA A 145 6.65 11.31 14.63
N PHE A 146 7.16 12.39 15.19
CA PHE A 146 8.40 13.00 14.72
C PHE A 146 9.25 13.49 15.91
N ASP A 147 10.55 13.18 15.88
CA ASP A 147 11.52 13.66 16.85
C ASP A 147 12.51 14.59 16.14
N LYS A 148 12.40 15.89 16.41
CA LYS A 148 13.24 16.93 15.83
C LYS A 148 14.73 16.78 16.19
N ASN A 149 15.03 16.13 17.32
CA ASN A 149 16.41 15.86 17.70
C ASN A 149 17.08 14.82 16.80
N PHE A 150 16.27 13.92 16.23
CA PHE A 150 16.74 12.88 15.32
C PHE A 150 16.85 13.40 13.88
N ALA A 151 15.87 14.14 13.39
CA ALA A 151 15.83 14.67 12.02
C ALA A 151 15.87 16.21 12.01
N LYS A 152 16.99 16.78 12.40
CA LYS A 152 17.19 18.22 12.69
C LYS A 152 16.87 19.17 11.54
N ARG A 153 16.97 18.69 10.28
CA ARG A 153 16.74 19.51 9.10
C ARG A 153 15.31 19.48 8.59
N LEU A 154 14.50 18.55 9.09
CA LEU A 154 13.09 18.46 8.75
C LEU A 154 12.29 19.28 9.76
N ASP A 155 11.47 20.18 9.28
CA ASP A 155 10.61 21.02 10.08
C ASP A 155 9.18 20.98 9.53
N GLY A 156 8.20 20.82 10.41
CA GLY A 156 6.79 20.78 10.04
C GLY A 156 5.91 20.84 11.29
N ASP A 157 4.75 21.44 11.13
CA ASP A 157 3.84 21.76 12.24
C ASP A 157 2.84 20.64 12.54
N ASN A 158 2.70 19.69 11.60
CA ASN A 158 1.73 18.61 11.74
C ASN A 158 2.31 17.41 12.51
N VAL A 159 2.71 17.67 13.76
CA VAL A 159 3.39 16.71 14.63
C VAL A 159 2.56 16.41 15.85
N LYS A 160 2.60 15.17 16.35
CA LYS A 160 1.97 14.75 17.60
C LYS A 160 2.70 15.39 18.78
N ASP A 161 1.92 15.98 19.68
CA ASP A 161 2.43 16.48 20.96
C ASP A 161 2.40 15.33 21.98
N CYS A 162 3.53 14.64 22.11
CA CYS A 162 3.71 13.52 23.03
C CYS A 162 4.95 13.77 23.90
N ARG A 163 4.82 13.57 25.20
CA ARG A 163 5.91 13.77 26.17
C ARG A 163 6.88 12.59 26.19
N THR A 164 6.39 11.39 25.88
CA THR A 164 7.17 10.16 25.90
C THR A 164 7.02 9.40 24.60
N ARG A 165 8.02 8.55 24.30
CA ARG A 165 7.95 7.63 23.15
C ARG A 165 6.77 6.66 23.26
N TRP A 166 6.40 6.28 24.48
CA TRP A 166 5.27 5.39 24.70
C TRP A 166 3.94 6.05 24.34
N GLU A 167 3.72 7.29 24.78
CA GLU A 167 2.55 8.09 24.37
C GLU A 167 2.47 8.22 22.85
N MET A 168 3.61 8.41 22.18
CA MET A 168 3.70 8.48 20.71
C MET A 168 3.25 7.18 20.05
N VAL A 169 3.69 6.03 20.58
CA VAL A 169 3.29 4.71 20.11
C VAL A 169 1.77 4.51 20.27
N GLU A 170 1.22 4.83 21.45
CA GLU A 170 -0.22 4.69 21.68
C GLU A 170 -1.05 5.65 20.79
N ALA A 171 -0.58 6.86 20.55
CA ALA A 171 -1.23 7.79 19.64
C ALA A 171 -1.25 7.29 18.18
N LEU A 172 -0.19 6.65 17.72
CA LEU A 172 -0.16 6.00 16.39
C LEU A 172 -1.09 4.78 16.33
N ARG A 173 -1.11 3.96 17.39
CA ARG A 173 -2.04 2.82 17.47
C ARG A 173 -3.50 3.27 17.43
N GLU A 174 -3.81 4.38 18.09
CA GLU A 174 -5.15 4.96 18.07
C GLU A 174 -5.53 5.49 16.68
N ASP A 175 -4.61 6.16 15.98
CA ASP A 175 -4.84 6.56 14.59
C ASP A 175 -5.17 5.36 13.69
N ILE A 176 -4.44 4.26 13.84
CA ILE A 176 -4.69 3.03 13.07
C ILE A 176 -6.09 2.46 13.38
N ARG A 177 -6.47 2.39 14.66
CA ARG A 177 -7.78 1.88 15.07
C ARG A 177 -8.90 2.77 14.54
N ARG A 178 -8.76 4.09 14.70
CA ARG A 178 -9.71 5.08 14.23
C ARG A 178 -9.87 4.99 12.71
N PHE A 179 -8.78 5.03 11.96
CA PHE A 179 -8.82 4.91 10.48
C PHE A 179 -9.50 3.62 10.05
N LYS A 180 -9.17 2.49 10.70
CA LYS A 180 -9.78 1.19 10.43
C LYS A 180 -11.29 1.22 10.62
N ALA A 181 -11.76 1.82 11.70
CA ALA A 181 -13.17 1.90 12.04
C ALA A 181 -13.94 2.86 11.11
N GLU A 182 -13.44 4.07 10.91
CA GLU A 182 -14.05 5.11 10.08
C GLU A 182 -14.23 4.68 8.62
N ASN A 183 -13.25 3.94 8.08
CA ASN A 183 -13.26 3.46 6.69
C ASN A 183 -13.78 2.04 6.53
N ASN A 184 -14.24 1.40 7.61
CA ASN A 184 -14.72 0.01 7.62
C ASN A 184 -13.70 -0.96 6.98
N CYS A 185 -12.42 -0.82 7.33
CA CYS A 185 -11.37 -1.67 6.79
C CYS A 185 -11.31 -3.01 7.52
N ALA A 186 -11.27 -4.10 6.78
CA ALA A 186 -11.04 -5.44 7.35
C ALA A 186 -9.58 -5.58 7.85
N ARG A 187 -8.65 -4.98 7.11
CA ARG A 187 -7.19 -5.06 7.37
C ARG A 187 -6.54 -3.70 7.18
N ILE A 188 -5.42 -3.51 7.86
CA ILE A 188 -4.54 -2.35 7.69
C ILE A 188 -3.14 -2.83 7.35
N VAL A 189 -2.53 -2.18 6.38
CA VAL A 189 -1.10 -2.25 6.08
C VAL A 189 -0.50 -0.88 6.31
N VAL A 190 0.62 -0.83 7.00
CA VAL A 190 1.41 0.38 7.17
C VAL A 190 2.64 0.28 6.28
N ALA A 191 2.81 1.22 5.37
CA ALA A 191 3.95 1.31 4.48
C ALA A 191 4.83 2.50 4.86
N TRP A 192 6.13 2.29 4.88
CA TRP A 192 7.10 3.36 5.13
C TRP A 192 7.61 3.92 3.82
N ALA A 193 7.30 5.19 3.54
CA ALA A 193 7.76 5.90 2.34
C ALA A 193 8.45 7.24 2.67
N ALA A 194 8.63 7.54 3.96
CA ALA A 194 9.40 8.70 4.39
C ALA A 194 10.89 8.43 4.24
N SER A 195 11.62 9.39 3.67
CA SER A 195 13.07 9.42 3.72
C SER A 195 13.50 10.12 5.01
N THR A 196 14.38 9.46 5.75
CA THR A 196 15.05 10.05 6.91
C THR A 196 16.53 10.35 6.61
N GLU A 197 16.88 10.44 5.34
CA GLU A 197 18.24 10.74 4.92
C GLU A 197 18.67 12.11 5.45
N ILE A 198 19.67 12.07 6.29
CA ILE A 198 20.34 13.28 6.77
C ILE A 198 21.46 13.55 5.76
N TYR A 199 21.20 14.45 4.82
CA TYR A 199 22.26 14.97 3.99
C TYR A 199 23.19 15.82 4.87
N VAL A 200 24.32 15.25 5.23
CA VAL A 200 25.44 16.02 5.78
C VAL A 200 26.22 16.53 4.57
N PRO A 201 26.36 17.86 4.37
CA PRO A 201 27.16 18.39 3.28
C PRO A 201 28.63 18.05 3.48
#